data_442bcd95eeb4a7164e5ceb6987749e2c
#
_entry.id   442bcd95eeb4a7164e5ceb6987749e2c
#
_cell.length_a   1.000
_cell.length_b   1.000
_cell.length_c   1.000
_cell.angle_alpha   90.00
_cell.angle_beta   90.00
_cell.angle_gamma   90.00
#
_symmetry.space_group_name_H-M   'P 1'
#
loop_
_entity.id
_entity.type
_entity.pdbx_description
1 polymer ?
#
loop_
_entity_poly.entity_id
_entity_poly.type
_entity_poly.pdbx_seq_one_letter_code
_entity_poly.pdbx_strand_id
1 'polypeptide(L)'
;FDPLAVRLCFLENRYRSQMDLTWASIEAADATLKRWRKKIKTWGTQNPVKDAEFLEILNNDLDTPKAIQYLRTLEKNENINNRSALFLFADQILGLDLAREEVVSALSSEQEEILKLRQIARNEKRWADSDELRVKLEQSGLEIMDGPDGQTWNWR
;
A
#
# COMPACT_ATOMS: atom_id res chain seq x y z
N PHE A 1 0.63 -8.12 -6.67
CA PHE A 1 -0.59 -7.52 -6.09
C PHE A 1 -0.91 -8.17 -4.77
N ASP A 2 -1.39 -7.36 -3.81
CA ASP A 2 -1.95 -7.89 -2.57
C ASP A 2 -3.28 -8.61 -2.90
N PRO A 3 -3.50 -9.85 -2.44
CA PRO A 3 -4.78 -10.54 -2.62
C PRO A 3 -5.98 -9.74 -2.12
N LEU A 4 -5.81 -8.89 -1.12
CA LEU A 4 -6.87 -8.02 -0.59
C LEU A 4 -7.26 -6.88 -1.55
N ALA A 5 -6.43 -6.58 -2.58
CA ALA A 5 -6.83 -5.68 -3.66
C ALA A 5 -8.01 -6.25 -4.47
N VAL A 6 -8.02 -7.56 -4.71
CA VAL A 6 -9.16 -8.24 -5.37
C VAL A 6 -10.40 -8.14 -4.49
N ARG A 7 -10.26 -8.34 -3.16
CA ARG A 7 -11.36 -8.14 -2.22
C ARG A 7 -11.91 -6.71 -2.28
N LEU A 8 -11.04 -5.70 -2.32
CA LEU A 8 -11.45 -4.31 -2.45
C LEU A 8 -12.20 -4.07 -3.78
N CYS A 9 -11.74 -4.63 -4.90
CA CYS A 9 -12.47 -4.57 -6.17
C CYS A 9 -13.91 -5.10 -6.03
N PHE A 10 -14.10 -6.23 -5.35
CA PHE A 10 -15.44 -6.76 -5.12
C PHE A 10 -16.28 -5.83 -4.23
N LEU A 11 -15.71 -5.24 -3.19
CA LEU A 11 -16.42 -4.31 -2.29
C LEU A 11 -16.81 -2.99 -2.97
N GLU A 12 -16.13 -2.60 -4.03
CA GLU A 12 -16.46 -1.42 -4.84
C GLU A 12 -17.67 -1.64 -5.77
N ASN A 13 -18.18 -2.85 -5.82
CA ASN A 13 -19.33 -3.23 -6.64
C ASN A 13 -20.46 -3.80 -5.77
N ARG A 14 -21.71 -3.63 -6.20
CA ARG A 14 -22.82 -4.25 -5.51
C ARG A 14 -22.77 -5.77 -5.70
N TYR A 15 -22.98 -6.54 -4.64
CA TYR A 15 -22.87 -7.99 -4.65
C TYR A 15 -23.84 -8.71 -5.61
N ARG A 16 -24.91 -8.02 -6.02
CA ARG A 16 -25.90 -8.54 -6.99
C ARG A 16 -25.65 -8.06 -8.43
N SER A 17 -24.66 -7.19 -8.63
CA SER A 17 -24.37 -6.64 -9.97
C SER A 17 -23.31 -7.46 -10.68
N GLN A 18 -23.40 -7.52 -11.97
CA GLN A 18 -22.28 -8.01 -12.77
C GLN A 18 -21.10 -7.06 -12.65
N MET A 19 -19.93 -7.62 -12.56
CA MET A 19 -18.68 -6.89 -12.43
C MET A 19 -17.71 -7.34 -13.52
N ASP A 20 -17.06 -6.40 -14.15
CA ASP A 20 -15.92 -6.67 -15.02
C ASP A 20 -14.62 -6.51 -14.25
N LEU A 21 -13.96 -7.64 -13.95
CA LEU A 21 -12.70 -7.67 -13.24
C LEU A 21 -11.53 -7.55 -14.23
N THR A 22 -10.95 -6.37 -14.31
CA THR A 22 -9.81 -6.09 -15.18
C THR A 22 -8.51 -5.92 -14.37
N TRP A 23 -7.37 -6.08 -15.02
CA TRP A 23 -6.08 -5.78 -14.40
C TRP A 23 -6.00 -4.34 -13.93
N ALA A 24 -6.53 -3.40 -14.70
CA ALA A 24 -6.56 -1.98 -14.33
C ALA A 24 -7.38 -1.73 -13.04
N SER A 25 -8.51 -2.42 -12.84
CA SER A 25 -9.30 -2.31 -11.61
C SER A 25 -8.55 -2.88 -10.41
N ILE A 26 -7.82 -3.99 -10.58
CA ILE A 26 -6.99 -4.59 -9.52
C ILE A 26 -5.84 -3.65 -9.15
N GLU A 27 -5.15 -3.06 -10.13
CA GLU A 27 -4.07 -2.09 -9.90
C GLU A 27 -4.56 -0.86 -9.14
N ALA A 28 -5.70 -0.31 -9.51
CA ALA A 28 -6.31 0.84 -8.84
C ALA A 28 -6.70 0.51 -7.39
N ALA A 29 -7.22 -0.69 -7.14
CA ALA A 29 -7.56 -1.16 -5.80
C ALA A 29 -6.30 -1.40 -4.95
N ASP A 30 -5.24 -2.00 -5.52
CA ASP A 30 -3.95 -2.21 -4.85
C ASP A 30 -3.32 -0.87 -4.44
N ALA A 31 -3.31 0.11 -5.34
CA ALA A 31 -2.85 1.46 -5.05
C ALA A 31 -3.67 2.14 -3.93
N THR A 32 -4.99 1.94 -3.92
CA THR A 32 -5.88 2.46 -2.88
C THR A 32 -5.58 1.80 -1.53
N LEU A 33 -5.42 0.49 -1.50
CA LEU A 33 -5.12 -0.29 -0.29
C LEU A 33 -3.78 0.15 0.33
N LYS A 34 -2.72 0.25 -0.49
CA LYS A 34 -1.41 0.75 -0.06
C LYS A 34 -1.50 2.17 0.49
N ARG A 35 -2.23 3.05 -0.20
CA ARG A 35 -2.44 4.43 0.25
C ARG A 35 -3.15 4.49 1.60
N TRP A 36 -4.20 3.71 1.82
CA TRP A 36 -4.93 3.69 3.09
C TRP A 36 -4.08 3.15 4.24
N ARG A 37 -3.31 2.08 4.05
CA ARG A 37 -2.34 1.57 5.04
C ARG A 37 -1.32 2.63 5.41
N LYS A 38 -0.74 3.31 4.42
CA LYS A 38 0.18 4.43 4.65
C LYS A 38 -0.47 5.57 5.43
N LYS A 39 -1.71 5.91 5.11
CA LYS A 39 -2.48 6.95 5.82
C LYS A 39 -2.75 6.58 7.28
N ILE A 40 -3.17 5.36 7.57
CA ILE A 40 -3.39 4.88 8.94
C ILE A 40 -2.10 4.96 9.74
N LYS A 41 -0.97 4.54 9.18
CA LYS A 41 0.34 4.69 9.81
C LYS A 41 0.68 6.15 10.11
N THR A 42 0.39 7.06 9.18
CA THR A 42 0.64 8.51 9.34
C THR A 42 -0.27 9.14 10.39
N TRP A 43 -1.55 8.77 10.45
CA TRP A 43 -2.51 9.26 11.43
C TRP A 43 -2.26 8.69 12.84
N GLY A 44 -1.46 7.65 12.96
CA GLY A 44 -1.26 6.85 14.16
C GLY A 44 -2.38 5.82 14.35
N THR A 45 -1.99 4.62 14.76
CA THR A 45 -2.95 3.54 15.05
C THR A 45 -3.74 3.88 16.29
N GLN A 46 -5.07 3.92 16.17
CA GLN A 46 -6.02 4.19 17.24
C GLN A 46 -6.92 2.97 17.47
N ASN A 47 -7.50 2.87 18.66
CA ASN A 47 -8.52 1.85 18.89
C ASN A 47 -9.74 2.11 18.00
N PRO A 48 -10.31 1.07 17.36
CA PRO A 48 -11.52 1.21 16.54
C PRO A 48 -12.67 1.84 17.31
N VAL A 49 -13.33 2.82 16.70
CA VAL A 49 -14.50 3.49 17.27
C VAL A 49 -15.69 3.25 16.37
N LYS A 50 -16.79 2.77 16.97
CA LYS A 50 -18.03 2.47 16.26
C LYS A 50 -18.49 3.69 15.45
N ASP A 51 -18.71 3.48 14.17
CA ASP A 51 -19.20 4.46 13.22
C ASP A 51 -20.65 4.12 12.85
N ALA A 52 -21.59 4.95 13.34
CA ALA A 52 -23.00 4.71 13.12
C ALA A 52 -23.41 4.98 11.66
N GLU A 53 -22.83 6.00 11.03
CA GLU A 53 -23.09 6.34 9.62
C GLU A 53 -22.60 5.23 8.68
N PHE A 54 -21.40 4.70 8.93
CA PHE A 54 -20.88 3.56 8.19
C PHE A 54 -21.78 2.34 8.31
N LEU A 55 -22.27 2.04 9.52
CA LEU A 55 -23.19 0.91 9.74
C LEU A 55 -24.53 1.12 9.06
N GLU A 56 -25.09 2.34 9.09
CA GLU A 56 -26.34 2.66 8.40
C GLU A 56 -26.23 2.41 6.89
N ILE A 57 -25.11 2.81 6.30
CA ILE A 57 -24.82 2.55 4.89
C ILE A 57 -24.81 1.04 4.59
N LEU A 58 -24.13 0.24 5.42
CA LEU A 58 -24.06 -1.21 5.23
C LEU A 58 -25.39 -1.91 5.50
N ASN A 59 -26.20 -1.42 6.45
CA ASN A 59 -27.52 -1.98 6.74
C ASN A 59 -28.52 -1.75 5.61
N ASN A 60 -28.21 -0.87 4.67
CA ASN A 60 -28.99 -0.66 3.46
C ASN A 60 -28.57 -1.63 2.34
N ASP A 61 -29.01 -2.88 2.45
CA ASP A 61 -28.76 -3.95 1.44
C ASP A 61 -27.26 -4.16 1.16
N LEU A 62 -26.40 -4.09 2.19
CA LEU A 62 -24.96 -4.25 2.07
C LEU A 62 -24.34 -3.33 0.99
N ASP A 63 -24.67 -2.05 1.03
CA ASP A 63 -24.18 -1.06 0.05
C ASP A 63 -22.67 -0.79 0.24
N THR A 64 -21.86 -1.82 -0.03
CA THR A 64 -20.39 -1.74 0.09
C THR A 64 -19.78 -0.67 -0.81
N PRO A 65 -20.25 -0.41 -2.04
CA PRO A 65 -19.74 0.69 -2.86
C PRO A 65 -19.89 2.04 -2.16
N LYS A 66 -21.05 2.30 -1.55
CA LYS A 66 -21.29 3.53 -0.81
C LYS A 66 -20.45 3.61 0.45
N ALA A 67 -20.24 2.48 1.14
CA ALA A 67 -19.35 2.39 2.29
C ALA A 67 -17.89 2.71 1.93
N ILE A 68 -17.38 2.20 0.81
CA ILE A 68 -16.05 2.54 0.28
C ILE A 68 -15.98 4.02 -0.10
N GLN A 69 -17.02 4.57 -0.72
CA GLN A 69 -17.08 6.00 -1.04
C GLN A 69 -17.09 6.88 0.21
N TYR A 70 -17.78 6.45 1.26
CA TYR A 70 -17.74 7.11 2.56
C TYR A 70 -16.34 7.18 3.15
N LEU A 71 -15.60 6.05 3.14
CA LEU A 71 -14.21 6.02 3.57
C LEU A 71 -13.31 6.96 2.75
N ARG A 72 -13.53 7.05 1.42
CA ARG A 72 -12.81 8.01 0.58
C ARG A 72 -13.12 9.46 0.93
N THR A 73 -14.31 9.75 1.41
CA THR A 73 -14.69 11.07 1.90
C THR A 73 -14.01 11.38 3.24
N LEU A 74 -14.02 10.43 4.17
CA LEU A 74 -13.29 10.53 5.43
C LEU A 74 -11.78 10.73 5.21
N GLU A 75 -11.18 10.01 4.26
CA GLU A 75 -9.77 10.15 3.93
C GLU A 75 -9.37 11.59 3.60
N LYS A 76 -10.23 12.31 2.90
CA LYS A 76 -10.01 13.70 2.45
C LYS A 76 -10.34 14.76 3.49
N ASN A 77 -11.13 14.42 4.51
CA ASN A 77 -11.59 15.39 5.49
C ASN A 77 -10.58 15.57 6.63
N GLU A 78 -9.74 16.59 6.53
CA GLU A 78 -8.69 16.87 7.52
C GLU A 78 -9.20 17.34 8.88
N ASN A 79 -10.47 17.75 8.97
CA ASN A 79 -11.08 18.21 10.23
C ASN A 79 -11.45 17.05 11.17
N ILE A 80 -11.40 15.79 10.72
CA ILE A 80 -11.73 14.62 11.52
C ILE A 80 -10.45 14.04 12.14
N ASN A 81 -10.26 14.22 13.44
CA ASN A 81 -9.05 13.78 14.14
C ASN A 81 -8.96 12.27 14.39
N ASN A 82 -10.10 11.56 14.42
CA ASN A 82 -10.18 10.13 14.71
C ASN A 82 -10.35 9.26 13.45
N ARG A 83 -9.88 9.74 12.29
CA ARG A 83 -9.99 9.01 11.01
C ARG A 83 -9.45 7.58 11.08
N SER A 84 -8.30 7.41 11.75
CA SER A 84 -7.70 6.09 11.92
C SER A 84 -8.63 5.13 12.66
N ALA A 85 -9.27 5.58 13.74
CA ALA A 85 -10.21 4.77 14.51
C ALA A 85 -11.45 4.36 13.70
N LEU A 86 -11.98 5.27 12.87
CA LEU A 86 -13.13 5.00 11.99
C LEU A 86 -12.75 4.02 10.86
N PHE A 87 -11.59 4.19 10.25
CA PHE A 87 -11.07 3.25 9.25
C PHE A 87 -10.83 1.86 9.82
N LEU A 88 -10.26 1.76 11.03
CA LEU A 88 -10.01 0.48 11.67
C LEU A 88 -11.31 -0.19 12.13
N PHE A 89 -12.33 0.57 12.49
CA PHE A 89 -13.66 0.01 12.72
C PHE A 89 -14.27 -0.55 11.44
N ALA A 90 -14.21 0.21 10.34
CA ALA A 90 -14.67 -0.27 9.03
C ALA A 90 -13.92 -1.54 8.58
N ASP A 91 -12.63 -1.59 8.85
CA ASP A 91 -11.77 -2.73 8.50
C ASP A 91 -12.16 -4.03 9.22
N GLN A 92 -12.66 -3.96 10.45
CA GLN A 92 -13.19 -5.14 11.16
C GLN A 92 -14.34 -5.81 10.40
N ILE A 93 -15.05 -5.06 9.56
CA ILE A 93 -16.18 -5.55 8.76
C ILE A 93 -15.72 -5.86 7.32
N LEU A 94 -14.94 -4.97 6.72
CA LEU A 94 -14.49 -5.10 5.33
C LEU A 94 -13.37 -6.13 5.17
N GLY A 95 -12.53 -6.34 6.17
CA GLY A 95 -11.44 -7.32 6.18
C GLY A 95 -10.36 -7.00 5.14
N LEU A 96 -9.90 -5.76 5.09
CA LEU A 96 -8.85 -5.28 4.17
C LEU A 96 -7.46 -5.28 4.81
N ASP A 97 -7.39 -5.58 6.11
CA ASP A 97 -6.16 -5.63 6.90
C ASP A 97 -5.36 -4.31 6.75
N LEU A 98 -6.08 -3.21 7.09
CA LEU A 98 -5.57 -1.86 6.91
C LEU A 98 -4.48 -1.48 7.93
N ALA A 99 -4.46 -2.16 9.09
CA ALA A 99 -3.42 -1.99 10.10
C ALA A 99 -2.17 -2.84 9.83
N ARG A 100 -2.16 -3.65 8.75
CA ARG A 100 -1.02 -4.49 8.42
C ARG A 100 0.24 -3.65 8.31
N GLU A 101 1.23 -4.03 9.09
CA GLU A 101 2.58 -3.54 8.85
C GLU A 101 3.06 -4.12 7.52
N GLU A 102 3.40 -3.25 6.57
CA GLU A 102 4.15 -3.71 5.42
C GLU A 102 5.46 -4.28 5.99
N VAL A 103 5.59 -5.60 5.89
CA VAL A 103 6.90 -6.22 6.03
C VAL A 103 7.67 -5.72 4.81
N VAL A 104 8.34 -4.59 4.96
CA VAL A 104 9.41 -4.24 4.03
C VAL A 104 10.36 -5.42 4.18
N SER A 105 10.39 -6.28 3.18
CA SER A 105 11.33 -7.40 3.17
C SER A 105 12.68 -6.78 3.43
N ALA A 106 13.25 -7.06 4.61
CA ALA A 106 14.57 -6.55 4.94
C ALA A 106 15.51 -7.06 3.83
N LEU A 107 16.40 -6.19 3.38
CA LEU A 107 17.43 -6.62 2.45
C LEU A 107 18.15 -7.84 3.03
N SER A 108 18.43 -8.80 2.19
CA SER A 108 19.34 -9.88 2.61
C SER A 108 20.73 -9.29 2.87
N SER A 109 21.49 -9.93 3.74
CA SER A 109 22.87 -9.50 4.01
C SER A 109 23.70 -9.38 2.73
N GLU A 110 23.44 -10.25 1.74
CA GLU A 110 24.07 -10.20 0.42
C GLU A 110 23.66 -8.96 -0.37
N GLN A 111 22.36 -8.60 -0.39
CA GLN A 111 21.87 -7.39 -1.06
C GLN A 111 22.42 -6.12 -0.42
N GLU A 112 22.51 -6.08 0.91
CA GLU A 112 23.14 -4.94 1.62
C GLU A 112 24.62 -4.81 1.27
N GLU A 113 25.36 -5.91 1.17
CA GLU A 113 26.76 -5.91 0.80
C GLU A 113 26.94 -5.42 -0.65
N ILE A 114 26.15 -5.91 -1.59
CA ILE A 114 26.17 -5.50 -3.00
C ILE A 114 25.88 -4.01 -3.11
N LEU A 115 24.90 -3.47 -2.36
CA LEU A 115 24.59 -2.03 -2.33
C LEU A 115 25.78 -1.21 -1.84
N LYS A 116 26.47 -1.66 -0.78
CA LYS A 116 27.68 -1.00 -0.26
C LYS A 116 28.81 -1.00 -1.28
N LEU A 117 29.08 -2.16 -1.91
CA LEU A 117 30.11 -2.29 -2.96
C LEU A 117 29.82 -1.39 -4.15
N ARG A 118 28.54 -1.32 -4.57
CA ARG A 118 28.13 -0.42 -5.66
C ARG A 118 28.37 1.05 -5.30
N GLN A 119 28.05 1.46 -4.09
CA GLN A 119 28.31 2.83 -3.64
C GLN A 119 29.81 3.17 -3.66
N ILE A 120 30.67 2.23 -3.23
CA ILE A 120 32.13 2.38 -3.27
C ILE A 120 32.59 2.49 -4.72
N ALA A 121 32.15 1.62 -5.62
CA ALA A 121 32.51 1.65 -7.04
C ALA A 121 32.14 2.98 -7.69
N ARG A 122 30.98 3.56 -7.34
CA ARG A 122 30.56 4.88 -7.83
C ARG A 122 31.46 6.01 -7.32
N ASN A 123 31.81 6.00 -6.03
CA ASN A 123 32.68 7.00 -5.44
C ASN A 123 34.08 6.97 -6.05
N GLU A 124 34.54 5.78 -6.44
CA GLU A 124 35.82 5.56 -7.11
C GLU A 124 35.74 5.71 -8.65
N LYS A 125 34.55 6.08 -9.19
CA LYS A 125 34.28 6.24 -10.63
C LYS A 125 34.49 4.97 -11.46
N ARG A 126 34.40 3.80 -10.83
CA ARG A 126 34.43 2.48 -11.48
C ARG A 126 33.04 2.14 -12.02
N TRP A 127 32.69 2.77 -13.13
CA TRP A 127 31.32 2.71 -13.67
C TRP A 127 30.92 1.32 -14.13
N ALA A 128 31.85 0.57 -14.77
CA ALA A 128 31.59 -0.80 -15.22
C ALA A 128 31.22 -1.74 -14.05
N ASP A 129 31.97 -1.65 -12.94
CA ASP A 129 31.70 -2.46 -11.74
C ASP A 129 30.36 -2.07 -11.11
N SER A 130 30.06 -0.77 -11.08
CA SER A 130 28.78 -0.26 -10.56
C SER A 130 27.59 -0.77 -11.37
N ASP A 131 27.70 -0.84 -12.70
CA ASP A 131 26.64 -1.34 -13.56
C ASP A 131 26.46 -2.86 -13.43
N GLU A 132 27.53 -3.61 -13.28
CA GLU A 132 27.45 -5.06 -13.01
C GLU A 132 26.74 -5.35 -11.69
N LEU A 133 27.06 -4.60 -10.62
CA LEU A 133 26.44 -4.73 -9.32
C LEU A 133 24.95 -4.31 -9.35
N ARG A 134 24.59 -3.31 -10.15
CA ARG A 134 23.21 -2.92 -10.41
C ARG A 134 22.42 -4.06 -11.02
N VAL A 135 22.94 -4.70 -12.06
CA VAL A 135 22.28 -5.86 -12.70
C VAL A 135 22.04 -6.99 -11.70
N LYS A 136 23.00 -7.29 -10.83
CA LYS A 136 22.83 -8.30 -9.77
C LYS A 136 21.70 -7.95 -8.80
N LEU A 137 21.60 -6.68 -8.39
CA LEU A 137 20.52 -6.20 -7.52
C LEU A 137 19.15 -6.26 -8.22
N GLU A 138 19.09 -5.88 -9.49
CA GLU A 138 17.85 -5.97 -10.30
C GLU A 138 17.39 -7.43 -10.48
N GLN A 139 18.31 -8.37 -10.67
CA GLN A 139 18.01 -9.80 -10.73
C GLN A 139 17.51 -10.34 -9.39
N SER A 140 17.92 -9.74 -8.27
CA SER A 140 17.43 -10.08 -6.93
C SER A 140 16.11 -9.40 -6.55
N GLY A 141 15.47 -8.69 -7.49
CA GLY A 141 14.15 -8.05 -7.29
C GLY A 141 14.20 -6.62 -6.75
N LEU A 142 15.37 -5.96 -6.77
CA LEU A 142 15.53 -4.58 -6.37
C LEU A 142 15.57 -3.66 -7.59
N GLU A 143 14.83 -2.57 -7.55
CA GLU A 143 14.95 -1.47 -8.51
C GLU A 143 15.83 -0.37 -7.89
N ILE A 144 16.95 -0.06 -8.54
CA ILE A 144 17.91 0.91 -8.04
C ILE A 144 17.73 2.25 -8.76
N MET A 145 17.55 3.29 -7.98
CA MET A 145 17.47 4.68 -8.45
C MET A 145 18.66 5.46 -7.93
N ASP A 146 19.26 6.29 -8.80
CA ASP A 146 20.37 7.17 -8.46
C ASP A 146 19.86 8.61 -8.35
N GLY A 147 20.14 9.24 -7.21
CA GLY A 147 19.79 10.63 -6.93
C GLY A 147 20.98 11.48 -6.50
N PRO A 148 20.77 12.79 -6.31
CA PRO A 148 21.81 13.72 -5.84
C PRO A 148 22.38 13.32 -4.46
N ASP A 149 21.56 12.73 -3.61
CA ASP A 149 21.90 12.34 -2.25
C ASP A 149 22.44 10.90 -2.14
N GLY A 150 22.65 10.22 -3.28
CA GLY A 150 23.14 8.85 -3.37
C GLY A 150 22.19 7.90 -4.08
N GLN A 151 22.41 6.59 -3.89
CA GLN A 151 21.53 5.56 -4.42
C GLN A 151 20.35 5.29 -3.48
N THR A 152 19.17 5.10 -4.06
CA THR A 152 17.97 4.62 -3.39
C THR A 152 17.48 3.34 -4.06
N TRP A 153 16.64 2.58 -3.39
CA TRP A 153 16.12 1.33 -3.94
C TRP A 153 14.67 1.09 -3.53
N ASN A 154 13.96 0.34 -4.37
CA ASN A 154 12.61 -0.17 -4.10
C ASN A 154 12.55 -1.65 -4.47
N TRP A 155 11.60 -2.38 -3.90
CA TRP A 155 11.23 -3.71 -4.38
C TRP A 155 10.45 -3.59 -5.70
N ARG A 156 10.80 -4.44 -6.65
CA ARG A 156 10.17 -4.50 -7.98
C ARG A 156 8.83 -5.24 -7.97
#